data_6dc197ec3a9b7f06d4459a45ea0802cb
#
_entry.id   6dc197ec3a9b7f06d4459a45ea0802cb
#
_cell.length_a   1.000
_cell.length_b   1.000
_cell.length_c   1.000
_cell.angle_alpha   90.00
_cell.angle_beta   90.00
_cell.angle_gamma   90.00
#
_symmetry.space_group_name_H-M   'P 1'
#
loop_
_entity.id
_entity.type
_entity.pdbx_description
1 polymer ?
#
loop_
_entity_poly.entity_id
_entity_poly.type
_entity_poly.pdbx_seq_one_letter_code
_entity_poly.pdbx_strand_id
1 'polypeptide(L)'
;MADAFRNQLNDPKFKEIPFEDRFAMLVDIEYSNRKNNRLKRLIRNAGFDQPEANIMDINYTSGRKLNKNLISRLATCEYISEHRNLFITGATGCGKTYMACAFGMEACKRYFTTKYIRLPDLLIDLEIARSEGSYRKVLAKYANPLVLILDEWLLLKPTEIEQKDIFELLHRRRKKSSTIFCSQYGFEEWYDQLGGDDSPLADAIIDRIAHDSYRINITSIDAEHDISMREVYGLDKMLRE
;
A
#
# COMPACT_ATOMS: atom_id res chain seq x y z
N MET A 1 -24.51 -16.22 -11.73
CA MET A 1 -25.84 -16.80 -11.46
C MET A 1 -26.48 -17.42 -12.71
N ALA A 2 -26.69 -16.74 -13.83
CA ALA A 2 -27.35 -17.29 -15.01
C ALA A 2 -26.71 -18.59 -15.54
N ASP A 3 -25.38 -18.63 -15.68
CA ASP A 3 -24.67 -19.83 -16.15
C ASP A 3 -24.73 -20.98 -15.15
N ALA A 4 -24.65 -20.68 -13.85
CA ALA A 4 -24.81 -21.68 -12.79
C ALA A 4 -26.24 -22.28 -12.80
N PHE A 5 -27.26 -21.44 -13.06
CA PHE A 5 -28.62 -21.92 -13.20
C PHE A 5 -28.80 -22.80 -14.45
N ARG A 6 -28.23 -22.41 -15.60
CA ARG A 6 -28.25 -23.26 -16.82
C ARG A 6 -27.58 -24.61 -16.57
N ASN A 7 -26.44 -24.62 -15.85
CA ASN A 7 -25.76 -25.87 -15.48
C ASN A 7 -26.65 -26.76 -14.61
N GLN A 8 -27.37 -26.19 -13.63
CA GLN A 8 -28.32 -26.96 -12.82
C GLN A 8 -29.49 -27.55 -13.63
N LEU A 9 -29.94 -26.85 -14.69
CA LEU A 9 -31.01 -27.36 -15.57
C LEU A 9 -30.54 -28.51 -16.45
N ASN A 10 -29.28 -28.48 -16.89
CA ASN A 10 -28.71 -29.43 -17.87
C ASN A 10 -28.07 -30.64 -17.23
N ASP A 11 -27.68 -30.59 -15.95
CA ASP A 11 -27.03 -31.72 -15.25
C ASP A 11 -28.08 -32.55 -14.48
N PRO A 12 -28.29 -33.82 -14.85
CA PRO A 12 -29.25 -34.70 -14.19
C PRO A 12 -29.04 -34.85 -12.67
N LYS A 13 -27.82 -34.70 -12.18
CA LYS A 13 -27.47 -34.76 -10.75
C LYS A 13 -28.25 -33.78 -9.88
N PHE A 14 -28.67 -32.66 -10.45
CA PHE A 14 -29.45 -31.65 -9.73
C PHE A 14 -30.94 -31.98 -9.63
N LYS A 15 -31.45 -32.99 -10.35
CA LYS A 15 -32.88 -33.36 -10.32
C LYS A 15 -33.31 -33.92 -8.97
N GLU A 16 -32.39 -34.61 -8.25
CA GLU A 16 -32.66 -35.21 -6.95
C GLU A 16 -32.47 -34.23 -5.78
N ILE A 17 -31.92 -33.02 -6.04
CA ILE A 17 -31.67 -32.03 -5.01
C ILE A 17 -32.91 -31.14 -4.86
N PRO A 18 -33.41 -30.91 -3.62
CA PRO A 18 -34.54 -30.01 -3.37
C PRO A 18 -34.31 -28.59 -3.95
N PHE A 19 -35.38 -27.95 -4.31
CA PHE A 19 -35.31 -26.59 -4.92
C PHE A 19 -34.59 -25.59 -4.00
N GLU A 20 -34.87 -25.62 -2.71
CA GLU A 20 -34.28 -24.74 -1.69
C GLU A 20 -32.76 -24.84 -1.67
N ASP A 21 -32.23 -26.07 -1.72
CA ASP A 21 -30.79 -26.32 -1.72
C ASP A 21 -30.15 -25.85 -3.03
N ARG A 22 -30.79 -26.09 -4.18
CA ARG A 22 -30.34 -25.61 -5.48
C ARG A 22 -30.32 -24.08 -5.54
N PHE A 23 -31.35 -23.45 -4.99
CA PHE A 23 -31.41 -21.99 -4.90
C PHE A 23 -30.32 -21.44 -3.99
N ALA A 24 -30.09 -22.02 -2.81
CA ALA A 24 -29.01 -21.67 -1.90
C ALA A 24 -27.64 -21.73 -2.61
N MET A 25 -27.36 -22.82 -3.36
CA MET A 25 -26.13 -22.95 -4.15
C MET A 25 -25.96 -21.80 -5.17
N LEU A 26 -27.03 -21.38 -5.84
CA LEU A 26 -26.99 -20.26 -6.79
C LEU A 26 -26.66 -18.93 -6.10
N VAL A 27 -27.25 -18.69 -4.94
CA VAL A 27 -26.99 -17.50 -4.11
C VAL A 27 -25.52 -17.48 -3.65
N ASP A 28 -24.99 -18.60 -3.18
CA ASP A 28 -23.61 -18.73 -2.71
C ASP A 28 -22.60 -18.50 -3.85
N ILE A 29 -22.85 -19.05 -5.03
CA ILE A 29 -22.01 -18.83 -6.21
C ILE A 29 -22.03 -17.32 -6.59
N GLU A 30 -23.19 -16.70 -6.61
CA GLU A 30 -23.29 -15.28 -6.95
C GLU A 30 -22.63 -14.39 -5.92
N TYR A 31 -22.81 -14.68 -4.62
CA TYR A 31 -22.17 -13.97 -3.53
C TYR A 31 -20.64 -14.04 -3.62
N SER A 32 -20.11 -15.27 -3.84
CA SER A 32 -18.69 -15.51 -4.01
C SER A 32 -18.12 -14.78 -5.24
N ASN A 33 -18.83 -14.82 -6.36
CA ASN A 33 -18.45 -14.10 -7.58
C ASN A 33 -18.42 -12.57 -7.36
N ARG A 34 -19.40 -12.01 -6.66
CA ARG A 34 -19.43 -10.57 -6.34
C ARG A 34 -18.27 -10.17 -5.44
N LYS A 35 -17.98 -10.97 -4.41
CA LYS A 35 -16.82 -10.77 -3.53
C LYS A 35 -15.51 -10.78 -4.32
N ASN A 36 -15.32 -11.79 -5.16
CA ASN A 36 -14.12 -11.93 -5.98
C ASN A 36 -13.96 -10.77 -6.97
N ASN A 37 -15.05 -10.37 -7.64
CA ASN A 37 -15.03 -9.25 -8.57
C ASN A 37 -14.75 -7.91 -7.85
N ARG A 38 -15.28 -7.72 -6.64
CA ARG A 38 -14.97 -6.56 -5.80
C ARG A 38 -13.49 -6.53 -5.45
N LEU A 39 -12.91 -7.66 -5.00
CA LEU A 39 -11.49 -7.76 -4.68
C LEU A 39 -10.61 -7.46 -5.90
N LYS A 40 -10.88 -8.10 -7.04
CA LYS A 40 -10.14 -7.85 -8.29
C LYS A 40 -10.17 -6.36 -8.67
N ARG A 41 -11.31 -5.69 -8.50
CA ARG A 41 -11.44 -4.26 -8.78
C ARG A 41 -10.62 -3.40 -7.81
N LEU A 42 -10.61 -3.74 -6.51
CA LEU A 42 -9.81 -3.03 -5.52
C LEU A 42 -8.32 -3.13 -5.84
N ILE A 43 -7.82 -4.34 -6.12
CA ILE A 43 -6.41 -4.58 -6.47
C ILE A 43 -6.04 -3.79 -7.74
N ARG A 44 -6.86 -3.87 -8.79
CA ARG A 44 -6.60 -3.11 -10.03
C ARG A 44 -6.57 -1.61 -9.80
N ASN A 45 -7.50 -1.07 -8.99
CA ASN A 45 -7.59 0.37 -8.72
C ASN A 45 -6.48 0.86 -7.79
N ALA A 46 -5.92 -0.02 -6.96
CA ALA A 46 -4.77 0.31 -6.12
C ALA A 46 -3.55 0.69 -6.95
N GLY A 47 -3.30 0.02 -8.07
CA GLY A 47 -2.18 0.31 -8.96
C GLY A 47 -0.83 0.01 -8.30
N PHE A 48 -0.72 -1.15 -7.65
CA PHE A 48 0.52 -1.58 -7.01
C PHE A 48 1.67 -1.71 -8.01
N ASP A 49 2.86 -1.29 -7.61
CA ASP A 49 4.10 -1.52 -8.35
C ASP A 49 4.43 -3.03 -8.42
N GLN A 50 4.16 -3.75 -7.33
CA GLN A 50 4.38 -5.18 -7.20
C GLN A 50 3.07 -5.90 -6.86
N PRO A 51 2.23 -6.21 -7.84
CA PRO A 51 0.91 -6.79 -7.63
C PRO A 51 0.94 -8.25 -7.11
N GLU A 52 2.07 -8.95 -7.27
CA GLU A 52 2.27 -10.30 -6.73
C GLU A 52 2.74 -10.29 -5.26
N ALA A 53 3.03 -9.12 -4.68
CA ALA A 53 3.55 -9.06 -3.32
C ALA A 53 2.61 -9.70 -2.30
N ASN A 54 3.17 -10.58 -1.45
CA ASN A 54 2.42 -11.33 -0.46
C ASN A 54 3.17 -11.33 0.88
N ILE A 55 2.46 -11.11 1.96
CA ILE A 55 3.02 -11.15 3.33
C ILE A 55 3.64 -12.51 3.67
N MET A 56 3.06 -13.60 3.14
CA MET A 56 3.56 -14.95 3.41
C MET A 56 4.92 -15.23 2.76
N ASP A 57 5.28 -14.49 1.72
CA ASP A 57 6.52 -14.69 0.96
C ASP A 57 7.66 -13.80 1.47
N ILE A 58 7.44 -13.05 2.57
CA ILE A 58 8.49 -12.25 3.20
C ILE A 58 9.55 -13.20 3.78
N ASN A 59 10.78 -13.08 3.26
CA ASN A 59 11.90 -13.88 3.72
C ASN A 59 12.52 -13.27 4.98
N TYR A 60 12.35 -13.94 6.11
CA TYR A 60 12.91 -13.53 7.41
C TYR A 60 14.34 -14.01 7.64
N THR A 61 14.90 -14.86 6.76
CA THR A 61 16.25 -15.45 6.88
C THR A 61 17.25 -14.86 5.88
N SER A 62 16.87 -13.83 5.15
CA SER A 62 17.68 -13.20 4.07
C SER A 62 18.77 -12.24 4.57
N GLY A 63 19.30 -12.42 5.79
CA GLY A 63 20.30 -11.50 6.35
C GLY A 63 19.72 -10.15 6.81
N ARG A 64 18.39 -10.04 6.90
CA ARG A 64 17.67 -8.84 7.30
C ARG A 64 17.08 -8.97 8.70
N LYS A 65 17.18 -7.91 9.49
CA LYS A 65 16.57 -7.85 10.81
C LYS A 65 15.12 -7.39 10.69
N LEU A 66 14.20 -8.36 10.69
CA LEU A 66 12.75 -8.11 10.60
C LEU A 66 12.03 -8.65 11.84
N ASN A 67 11.13 -7.85 12.40
CA ASN A 67 10.28 -8.30 13.51
C ASN A 67 9.03 -9.02 12.95
N LYS A 68 9.10 -10.37 12.90
CA LYS A 68 8.02 -11.22 12.40
C LYS A 68 6.70 -11.00 13.14
N ASN A 69 6.74 -10.82 14.47
CA ASN A 69 5.53 -10.64 15.27
C ASN A 69 4.84 -9.32 14.93
N LEU A 70 5.61 -8.25 14.76
CA LEU A 70 5.08 -6.95 14.32
C LEU A 70 4.46 -7.05 12.92
N ILE A 71 5.15 -7.66 11.96
CA ILE A 71 4.66 -7.83 10.59
C ILE A 71 3.37 -8.65 10.58
N SER A 72 3.31 -9.78 11.32
CA SER A 72 2.11 -10.60 11.44
C SER A 72 0.94 -9.83 12.07
N ARG A 73 1.19 -9.01 13.09
CA ARG A 73 0.19 -8.14 13.70
C ARG A 73 -0.32 -7.09 12.71
N LEU A 74 0.57 -6.43 11.99
CA LEU A 74 0.18 -5.43 10.98
C LEU A 74 -0.59 -6.04 9.80
N ALA A 75 -0.31 -7.32 9.47
CA ALA A 75 -1.05 -8.06 8.44
C ALA A 75 -2.53 -8.30 8.81
N THR A 76 -2.93 -8.15 10.08
CA THR A 76 -4.36 -8.14 10.47
C THR A 76 -5.12 -6.92 9.97
N CYS A 77 -4.40 -5.87 9.58
CA CYS A 77 -4.95 -4.59 9.14
C CYS A 77 -5.71 -3.79 10.23
N GLU A 78 -5.55 -4.11 11.52
CA GLU A 78 -6.18 -3.37 12.62
C GLU A 78 -5.74 -1.89 12.62
N TYR A 79 -4.46 -1.63 12.29
CA TYR A 79 -3.92 -0.27 12.19
C TYR A 79 -4.70 0.64 11.23
N ILE A 80 -5.35 0.06 10.21
CA ILE A 80 -6.19 0.80 9.25
C ILE A 80 -7.47 1.28 9.93
N SER A 81 -8.12 0.41 10.71
CA SER A 81 -9.32 0.75 11.47
C SER A 81 -9.03 1.78 12.58
N GLU A 82 -7.82 1.77 13.11
CA GLU A 82 -7.32 2.74 14.10
C GLU A 82 -6.79 4.03 13.45
N HIS A 83 -6.79 4.11 12.11
CA HIS A 83 -6.25 5.24 11.34
C HIS A 83 -4.78 5.57 11.65
N ARG A 84 -3.98 4.55 11.98
CA ARG A 84 -2.55 4.69 12.26
C ARG A 84 -1.72 4.58 11.00
N ASN A 85 -0.63 5.33 10.96
CA ASN A 85 0.32 5.29 9.87
C ASN A 85 1.33 4.15 10.05
N LEU A 86 1.99 3.75 8.96
CA LEU A 86 3.06 2.77 8.94
C LEU A 86 4.27 3.35 8.21
N PHE A 87 5.42 3.35 8.87
CA PHE A 87 6.70 3.75 8.28
C PHE A 87 7.53 2.51 7.98
N ILE A 88 7.97 2.37 6.74
CA ILE A 88 8.86 1.31 6.27
C ILE A 88 10.12 2.00 5.79
N THR A 89 11.20 1.91 6.58
CA THR A 89 12.47 2.57 6.29
C THR A 89 13.58 1.55 6.06
N GLY A 90 14.64 1.94 5.35
CA GLY A 90 15.81 1.12 5.10
C GLY A 90 16.48 1.44 3.77
N ALA A 91 17.65 0.85 3.53
CA ALA A 91 18.45 1.10 2.32
C ALA A 91 17.73 0.80 1.01
N THR A 92 18.25 1.33 -0.09
CA THR A 92 17.74 1.02 -1.44
C THR A 92 17.87 -0.49 -1.70
N GLY A 93 16.83 -1.10 -2.30
CA GLY A 93 16.83 -2.55 -2.61
C GLY A 93 16.51 -3.45 -1.41
N CYS A 94 16.25 -2.92 -0.19
CA CYS A 94 15.98 -3.76 0.99
C CYS A 94 14.57 -4.39 1.01
N GLY A 95 13.69 -4.09 0.04
CA GLY A 95 12.34 -4.69 -0.05
C GLY A 95 11.20 -3.83 0.52
N LYS A 96 11.41 -2.52 0.74
CA LYS A 96 10.36 -1.60 1.24
C LYS A 96 9.10 -1.61 0.39
N THR A 97 9.25 -1.39 -0.91
CA THR A 97 8.15 -1.38 -1.89
C THR A 97 7.39 -2.71 -1.88
N TYR A 98 8.12 -3.85 -1.88
CA TYR A 98 7.51 -5.17 -1.78
C TYR A 98 6.64 -5.30 -0.52
N MET A 99 7.20 -4.95 0.64
CA MET A 99 6.51 -5.03 1.92
C MET A 99 5.29 -4.12 1.97
N ALA A 100 5.39 -2.90 1.46
CA ALA A 100 4.26 -1.97 1.38
C ALA A 100 3.15 -2.48 0.47
N CYS A 101 3.50 -3.02 -0.72
CA CYS A 101 2.54 -3.64 -1.63
C CYS A 101 1.89 -4.89 -0.99
N ALA A 102 2.65 -5.71 -0.24
CA ALA A 102 2.12 -6.85 0.48
C ALA A 102 1.09 -6.44 1.55
N PHE A 103 1.35 -5.39 2.34
CA PHE A 103 0.36 -4.83 3.27
C PHE A 103 -0.85 -4.24 2.53
N GLY A 104 -0.64 -3.56 1.41
CA GLY A 104 -1.71 -3.05 0.56
C GLY A 104 -2.59 -4.17 0.00
N MET A 105 -1.99 -5.30 -0.37
CA MET A 105 -2.71 -6.47 -0.82
C MET A 105 -3.57 -7.07 0.30
N GLU A 106 -3.03 -7.18 1.54
CA GLU A 106 -3.81 -7.63 2.70
C GLU A 106 -4.98 -6.67 3.00
N ALA A 107 -4.78 -5.37 2.86
CA ALA A 107 -5.85 -4.38 2.97
C ALA A 107 -6.95 -4.61 1.92
N CYS A 108 -6.59 -4.85 0.65
CA CYS A 108 -7.55 -5.16 -0.41
C CYS A 108 -8.32 -6.46 -0.14
N LYS A 109 -7.68 -7.51 0.37
CA LYS A 109 -8.33 -8.78 0.77
C LYS A 109 -9.40 -8.56 1.84
N ARG A 110 -9.23 -7.55 2.70
CA ARG A 110 -10.21 -7.10 3.71
C ARG A 110 -11.15 -6.01 3.21
N TYR A 111 -11.17 -5.77 1.90
CA TYR A 111 -12.03 -4.79 1.22
C TYR A 111 -11.77 -3.32 1.57
N PHE A 112 -10.62 -2.98 2.13
CA PHE A 112 -10.19 -1.60 2.26
C PHE A 112 -9.79 -1.02 0.89
N THR A 113 -10.22 0.20 0.61
CA THR A 113 -9.78 0.92 -0.58
C THR A 113 -8.33 1.33 -0.42
N THR A 114 -7.49 0.90 -1.34
CA THR A 114 -6.04 1.14 -1.31
C THR A 114 -5.60 1.87 -2.56
N LYS A 115 -4.61 2.75 -2.42
CA LYS A 115 -3.94 3.41 -3.53
C LYS A 115 -2.43 3.42 -3.31
N TYR A 116 -1.68 3.05 -4.34
CA TYR A 116 -0.22 3.15 -4.40
C TYR A 116 0.18 4.28 -5.32
N ILE A 117 1.20 5.03 -4.95
CA ILE A 117 1.88 6.01 -5.80
C ILE A 117 3.26 6.33 -5.21
N ARG A 118 4.22 6.64 -6.07
CA ARG A 118 5.49 7.24 -5.66
C ARG A 118 5.27 8.73 -5.36
N LEU A 119 5.92 9.27 -4.35
CA LEU A 119 5.77 10.69 -4.00
C LEU A 119 6.10 11.62 -5.18
N PRO A 120 7.19 11.43 -5.95
CA PRO A 120 7.45 12.28 -7.11
C PRO A 120 6.31 12.28 -8.14
N ASP A 121 5.73 11.10 -8.44
CA ASP A 121 4.64 11.00 -9.42
C ASP A 121 3.36 11.67 -8.92
N LEU A 122 3.09 11.60 -7.61
CA LEU A 122 1.96 12.31 -6.98
C LEU A 122 2.11 13.82 -7.12
N LEU A 123 3.32 14.34 -6.89
CA LEU A 123 3.59 15.79 -6.98
C LEU A 123 3.43 16.29 -8.42
N ILE A 124 3.90 15.52 -9.41
CA ILE A 124 3.68 15.78 -10.83
C ILE A 124 2.17 15.78 -11.18
N ASP A 125 1.43 14.76 -10.72
CA ASP A 125 -0.03 14.68 -10.93
C ASP A 125 -0.74 15.93 -10.38
N LEU A 126 -0.32 16.45 -9.21
CA LEU A 126 -0.92 17.63 -8.60
C LEU A 126 -0.52 18.93 -9.32
N GLU A 127 0.70 19.05 -9.82
CA GLU A 127 1.16 20.18 -10.61
C GLU A 127 0.38 20.30 -11.93
N ILE A 128 0.26 19.18 -12.68
CA ILE A 128 -0.54 19.13 -13.90
C ILE A 128 -2.00 19.49 -13.60
N ALA A 129 -2.57 18.91 -12.54
CA ALA A 129 -3.96 19.16 -12.16
C ALA A 129 -4.21 20.61 -11.74
N ARG A 130 -3.19 21.31 -11.24
CA ARG A 130 -3.27 22.73 -10.90
C ARG A 130 -3.37 23.58 -12.17
N SER A 131 -2.57 23.27 -13.19
CA SER A 131 -2.61 23.96 -14.49
C SER A 131 -3.94 23.72 -15.23
N GLU A 132 -4.53 22.53 -15.08
CA GLU A 132 -5.81 22.17 -15.71
C GLU A 132 -7.06 22.56 -14.89
N GLY A 133 -6.90 23.14 -13.69
CA GLY A 133 -8.03 23.49 -12.81
C GLY A 133 -8.71 22.28 -12.15
N SER A 134 -8.10 21.08 -12.23
CA SER A 134 -8.64 19.81 -11.69
C SER A 134 -8.04 19.41 -10.34
N TYR A 135 -7.22 20.25 -9.72
CA TYR A 135 -6.44 20.00 -8.50
C TYR A 135 -7.24 19.30 -7.39
N ARG A 136 -8.43 19.83 -7.04
CA ARG A 136 -9.26 19.26 -5.96
C ARG A 136 -9.69 17.82 -6.25
N LYS A 137 -9.95 17.50 -7.51
CA LYS A 137 -10.34 16.15 -7.95
C LYS A 137 -9.18 15.17 -7.85
N VAL A 138 -8.00 15.58 -8.31
CA VAL A 138 -6.79 14.74 -8.26
C VAL A 138 -6.34 14.55 -6.81
N LEU A 139 -6.33 15.61 -6.00
CA LEU A 139 -6.02 15.48 -4.57
C LEU A 139 -6.98 14.51 -3.86
N ALA A 140 -8.28 14.57 -4.17
CA ALA A 140 -9.27 13.64 -3.60
C ALA A 140 -9.02 12.18 -4.01
N LYS A 141 -8.49 11.90 -5.20
CA LYS A 141 -8.09 10.56 -5.67
C LYS A 141 -7.09 9.91 -4.70
N TYR A 142 -6.20 10.71 -4.07
CA TYR A 142 -5.18 10.23 -3.14
C TYR A 142 -5.60 10.42 -1.67
N ALA A 143 -6.46 11.37 -1.37
CA ALA A 143 -6.92 11.62 -0.01
C ALA A 143 -7.99 10.63 0.47
N ASN A 144 -8.88 10.14 -0.41
CA ASN A 144 -10.05 9.35 -0.05
C ASN A 144 -9.79 7.84 0.22
N PRO A 145 -8.80 7.16 -0.39
CA PRO A 145 -8.55 5.76 -0.08
C PRO A 145 -8.23 5.56 1.41
N LEU A 146 -8.76 4.47 2.01
CA LEU A 146 -8.50 4.13 3.41
C LEU A 146 -7.01 3.82 3.66
N VAL A 147 -6.32 3.30 2.65
CA VAL A 147 -4.87 3.10 2.68
C VAL A 147 -4.25 3.83 1.50
N LEU A 148 -3.29 4.70 1.77
CA LEU A 148 -2.42 5.29 0.75
C LEU A 148 -1.00 4.79 0.98
N ILE A 149 -0.36 4.25 -0.05
CA ILE A 149 1.06 3.92 -0.05
C ILE A 149 1.79 5.02 -0.78
N LEU A 150 2.64 5.75 -0.04
CA LEU A 150 3.54 6.76 -0.57
C LEU A 150 4.94 6.17 -0.61
N ASP A 151 5.33 5.67 -1.78
CA ASP A 151 6.67 5.15 -2.01
C ASP A 151 7.65 6.27 -2.37
N GLU A 152 8.94 6.02 -2.20
CA GLU A 152 10.01 7.02 -2.38
C GLU A 152 9.76 8.31 -1.57
N TRP A 153 9.23 8.13 -0.35
CA TRP A 153 8.93 9.24 0.54
C TRP A 153 10.17 10.07 0.84
N LEU A 154 10.12 11.36 0.47
CA LEU A 154 11.18 12.35 0.63
C LEU A 154 12.54 11.92 0.04
N LEU A 155 12.53 11.12 -1.03
CA LEU A 155 13.75 10.79 -1.78
C LEU A 155 14.42 12.05 -2.34
N LEU A 156 13.63 13.00 -2.78
CA LEU A 156 14.05 14.33 -3.20
C LEU A 156 13.45 15.35 -2.24
N LYS A 157 14.19 16.44 -2.00
CA LYS A 157 13.70 17.56 -1.19
C LYS A 157 12.57 18.27 -1.93
N PRO A 158 11.35 18.33 -1.38
CA PRO A 158 10.24 18.98 -2.03
C PRO A 158 10.39 20.52 -1.97
N THR A 159 9.98 21.17 -3.04
CA THR A 159 9.85 22.62 -3.09
C THR A 159 8.77 23.11 -2.12
N GLU A 160 8.72 24.41 -1.84
CA GLU A 160 7.70 25.01 -0.95
C GLU A 160 6.26 24.73 -1.44
N ILE A 161 6.02 24.72 -2.76
CA ILE A 161 4.71 24.41 -3.35
C ILE A 161 4.36 22.94 -3.12
N GLU A 162 5.31 22.05 -3.34
CA GLU A 162 5.15 20.61 -3.12
C GLU A 162 4.94 20.28 -1.64
N GLN A 163 5.60 20.98 -0.73
CA GLN A 163 5.37 20.86 0.71
C GLN A 163 3.94 21.26 1.10
N LYS A 164 3.38 22.32 0.46
CA LYS A 164 1.97 22.69 0.65
C LYS A 164 1.02 21.60 0.16
N ASP A 165 1.34 20.93 -0.95
CA ASP A 165 0.57 19.82 -1.48
C ASP A 165 0.62 18.60 -0.55
N ILE A 166 1.80 18.24 -0.07
CA ILE A 166 2.01 17.18 0.92
C ILE A 166 1.22 17.47 2.19
N PHE A 167 1.34 18.70 2.72
CA PHE A 167 0.62 19.14 3.91
C PHE A 167 -0.90 19.00 3.75
N GLU A 168 -1.45 19.48 2.64
CA GLU A 168 -2.90 19.44 2.37
C GLU A 168 -3.40 18.00 2.23
N LEU A 169 -2.64 17.12 1.55
CA LEU A 169 -2.95 15.70 1.44
C LEU A 169 -3.01 15.06 2.83
N LEU A 170 -1.97 15.23 3.63
CA LEU A 170 -1.87 14.62 4.96
C LEU A 170 -2.90 15.20 5.94
N HIS A 171 -3.21 16.50 5.83
CA HIS A 171 -4.27 17.14 6.61
C HIS A 171 -5.64 16.49 6.35
N ARG A 172 -5.98 16.20 5.09
CA ARG A 172 -7.24 15.54 4.74
C ARG A 172 -7.33 14.11 5.24
N ARG A 173 -6.18 13.43 5.35
CA ARG A 173 -6.09 12.03 5.76
C ARG A 173 -6.02 11.83 7.27
N ARG A 174 -5.55 12.84 8.01
CA ARG A 174 -5.34 12.78 9.46
C ARG A 174 -6.59 12.26 10.19
N LYS A 175 -6.44 11.23 11.02
CA LYS A 175 -7.51 10.58 11.82
C LYS A 175 -8.69 10.03 11.02
N LYS A 176 -8.54 9.83 9.71
CA LYS A 176 -9.59 9.28 8.83
C LYS A 176 -9.13 8.07 8.04
N SER A 177 -7.85 7.93 7.83
CA SER A 177 -7.26 6.90 6.98
C SER A 177 -5.80 6.69 7.34
N SER A 178 -5.22 5.57 6.91
CA SER A 178 -3.84 5.20 7.16
C SER A 178 -2.96 5.46 5.95
N THR A 179 -1.73 5.91 6.19
CA THR A 179 -0.73 6.08 5.14
C THR A 179 0.48 5.20 5.44
N ILE A 180 0.95 4.46 4.44
CA ILE A 180 2.20 3.70 4.48
C ILE A 180 3.25 4.52 3.76
N PHE A 181 4.31 4.89 4.46
CA PHE A 181 5.42 5.65 3.91
C PHE A 181 6.62 4.73 3.72
N CYS A 182 7.17 4.69 2.51
CA CYS A 182 8.41 3.96 2.20
C CYS A 182 9.52 4.97 1.94
N SER A 183 10.53 4.98 2.81
CA SER A 183 11.65 5.92 2.71
C SER A 183 13.00 5.21 2.86
N GLN A 184 14.01 5.71 2.17
CA GLN A 184 15.40 5.32 2.45
C GLN A 184 15.99 6.07 3.63
N TYR A 185 15.42 7.20 3.99
CA TYR A 185 15.81 8.00 5.14
C TYR A 185 15.09 7.51 6.40
N GLY A 186 15.77 7.58 7.56
CA GLY A 186 15.16 7.41 8.87
C GLY A 186 14.17 8.54 9.17
N PHE A 187 13.29 8.29 10.13
CA PHE A 187 12.26 9.28 10.51
C PHE A 187 12.87 10.61 10.99
N GLU A 188 14.01 10.51 11.67
CA GLU A 188 14.75 11.64 12.22
C GLU A 188 15.30 12.56 11.12
N GLU A 189 15.60 11.99 9.93
CA GLU A 189 16.13 12.72 8.78
C GLU A 189 15.05 13.41 7.96
N TRP A 190 13.76 13.04 8.16
CA TRP A 190 12.67 13.60 7.36
C TRP A 190 12.46 15.09 7.57
N TYR A 191 12.76 15.60 8.76
CA TYR A 191 12.70 17.03 9.05
C TYR A 191 13.66 17.81 8.15
N ASP A 192 14.90 17.33 8.04
CA ASP A 192 15.94 17.96 7.18
C ASP A 192 15.58 17.83 5.69
N GLN A 193 14.96 16.69 5.29
CA GLN A 193 14.49 16.51 3.91
C GLN A 193 13.35 17.48 3.56
N LEU A 194 12.55 17.88 4.55
CA LEU A 194 11.51 18.91 4.39
C LEU A 194 12.05 20.35 4.48
N GLY A 195 13.35 20.53 4.58
CA GLY A 195 13.99 21.85 4.65
C GLY A 195 14.31 22.30 6.08
N GLY A 196 14.06 21.49 7.10
CA GLY A 196 14.40 21.80 8.49
C GLY A 196 13.84 23.11 8.97
N ASP A 197 14.67 23.90 9.65
CA ASP A 197 14.33 25.23 10.20
C ASP A 197 13.96 26.27 9.13
N ASP A 198 14.37 26.05 7.88
CA ASP A 198 14.03 26.94 6.75
C ASP A 198 12.60 26.69 6.21
N SER A 199 11.94 25.61 6.64
CA SER A 199 10.60 25.26 6.17
C SER A 199 9.53 25.53 7.22
N PRO A 200 8.60 26.46 7.00
CA PRO A 200 7.50 26.70 7.93
C PRO A 200 6.49 25.54 7.99
N LEU A 201 6.61 24.55 7.10
CA LEU A 201 5.72 23.41 7.01
C LEU A 201 6.34 22.10 7.54
N ALA A 202 7.66 22.03 7.74
CA ALA A 202 8.35 20.82 8.18
C ALA A 202 7.74 20.27 9.47
N ASP A 203 7.68 21.07 10.53
CA ASP A 203 7.05 20.69 11.80
C ASP A 203 5.59 20.26 11.63
N ALA A 204 4.85 21.04 10.84
CA ALA A 204 3.43 20.79 10.62
C ALA A 204 3.17 19.48 9.85
N ILE A 205 4.06 19.10 8.93
CA ILE A 205 3.99 17.82 8.21
C ILE A 205 4.36 16.68 9.16
N ILE A 206 5.49 16.80 9.86
CA ILE A 206 5.99 15.78 10.79
C ILE A 206 4.98 15.51 11.91
N ASP A 207 4.39 16.54 12.53
CA ASP A 207 3.34 16.39 13.56
C ASP A 207 2.15 15.56 13.06
N ARG A 208 1.75 15.72 11.80
CA ARG A 208 0.60 15.00 11.23
C ARG A 208 0.83 13.52 11.02
N ILE A 209 2.09 13.11 10.85
CA ILE A 209 2.43 11.71 10.50
C ILE A 209 3.05 10.96 11.68
N ALA A 210 3.69 11.65 12.64
CA ALA A 210 4.46 11.06 13.71
C ALA A 210 3.60 10.38 14.78
N HIS A 211 2.46 11.00 15.10
CA HIS A 211 1.58 10.50 16.15
C HIS A 211 0.89 9.20 15.73
N ASP A 212 0.88 8.23 16.64
CA ASP A 212 0.20 6.94 16.46
C ASP A 212 0.66 6.16 15.19
N SER A 213 1.97 6.06 14.98
CA SER A 213 2.55 5.33 13.85
C SER A 213 3.27 4.06 14.27
N TYR A 214 3.20 3.03 13.43
CA TYR A 214 4.07 1.86 13.51
C TYR A 214 5.32 2.08 12.67
N ARG A 215 6.45 1.51 13.10
CA ARG A 215 7.73 1.64 12.39
C ARG A 215 8.32 0.28 12.10
N ILE A 216 8.66 0.02 10.84
CA ILE A 216 9.44 -1.12 10.39
C ILE A 216 10.73 -0.56 9.80
N ASN A 217 11.85 -0.81 10.46
CA ASN A 217 13.15 -0.49 9.93
C ASN A 217 13.82 -1.77 9.39
N ILE A 218 14.06 -1.81 8.09
CA ILE A 218 14.68 -2.94 7.41
C ILE A 218 16.19 -2.69 7.39
N THR A 219 16.90 -3.29 8.35
CA THR A 219 18.36 -3.20 8.45
C THR A 219 19.00 -4.51 8.06
N SER A 220 20.19 -4.48 7.48
CA SER A 220 21.03 -5.65 7.31
C SER A 220 21.54 -6.16 8.65
N ILE A 221 21.71 -7.48 8.78
CA ILE A 221 22.38 -8.10 9.94
C ILE A 221 23.89 -7.87 9.84
N ASP A 222 24.42 -7.89 8.63
CA ASP A 222 25.83 -7.62 8.33
C ASP A 222 25.90 -6.41 7.37
N ALA A 223 26.30 -5.25 7.93
CA ALA A 223 26.38 -4.00 7.18
C ALA A 223 27.52 -4.00 6.13
N GLU A 224 28.55 -4.85 6.30
CA GLU A 224 29.69 -4.94 5.38
C GLU A 224 29.35 -5.80 4.14
N HIS A 225 28.34 -6.69 4.25
CA HIS A 225 27.88 -7.57 3.18
C HIS A 225 26.40 -7.38 2.88
N ASP A 226 25.92 -6.12 2.85
CA ASP A 226 24.51 -5.82 2.58
C ASP A 226 24.16 -6.09 1.11
N ILE A 227 23.70 -7.31 0.83
CA ILE A 227 23.26 -7.76 -0.48
C ILE A 227 21.82 -7.28 -0.72
N SER A 228 21.56 -6.62 -1.85
CA SER A 228 20.22 -6.15 -2.18
C SER A 228 19.24 -7.34 -2.34
N MET A 229 17.98 -7.17 -2.00
CA MET A 229 16.97 -8.23 -2.21
C MET A 229 16.82 -8.60 -3.70
N ARG A 230 17.12 -7.69 -4.61
CA ARG A 230 17.19 -7.97 -6.06
C ARG A 230 18.27 -8.99 -6.38
N GLU A 231 19.40 -8.86 -5.71
CA GLU A 231 20.53 -9.77 -5.86
C GLU A 231 20.23 -11.14 -5.21
N VAL A 232 19.64 -11.15 -4.03
CA VAL A 232 19.16 -12.38 -3.33
C VAL A 232 18.20 -13.18 -4.20
N TYR A 233 17.28 -12.52 -4.91
CA TYR A 233 16.33 -13.17 -5.82
C TYR A 233 16.88 -13.36 -7.25
N GLY A 234 18.15 -13.03 -7.50
CA GLY A 234 18.78 -13.22 -8.82
C GLY A 234 18.31 -12.25 -9.90
N LEU A 235 17.60 -11.18 -9.53
CA LEU A 235 17.06 -10.20 -10.46
C LEU A 235 18.13 -9.26 -11.02
N ASP A 236 19.27 -9.11 -10.35
CA ASP A 236 20.39 -8.26 -10.79
C ASP A 236 21.36 -8.98 -11.78
N LYS A 237 21.19 -10.28 -12.00
CA LYS A 237 22.02 -11.03 -12.96
C LYS A 237 21.79 -10.64 -14.42
N MET A 238 20.64 -10.01 -14.73
CA MET A 238 20.32 -9.56 -16.09
C MET A 238 20.97 -8.22 -16.49
N LEU A 239 21.64 -7.53 -15.58
CA LEU A 239 22.32 -6.25 -15.86
C LEU A 239 23.84 -6.40 -16.05
N ARG A 240 24.38 -7.63 -16.07
CA ARG A 240 25.83 -7.92 -16.22
C ARG A 240 26.22 -8.59 -17.54
N GLU A 241 25.34 -8.59 -18.54
CA GLU A 241 25.66 -8.99 -19.92
C GLU A 241 25.63 -7.80 -20.87
#